data_ab9e26bc207a60035309370af905f3df
#
_entry.id   ab9e26bc207a60035309370af905f3df
#
_cell.length_a   1.000
_cell.length_b   1.000
_cell.length_c   1.000
_cell.angle_alpha   90.00
_cell.angle_beta   90.00
_cell.angle_gamma   90.00
#
_symmetry.space_group_name_H-M   'P 1'
#
loop_
_entity.id
_entity.type
_entity.pdbx_description
1 polymer ?
#
loop_
_entity_poly.entity_id
_entity_poly.type
_entity_poly.pdbx_seq_one_letter_code
_entity_poly.pdbx_strand_id
1 'polypeptide(L)'
;IRELGQVSIFVHAASPPRRETQTALAVTEAEWRAMLEVNLNAGFLIAQALGRHMRENKVRGRMLFITSLHADSPRNLPHYSASKAGQTMVMKELARALGPDGIRVNALAPGAVPGAGFKGSPGLVDRIPLGRVGKPADIAPMAVAILSERYGAYMTGSTVVVDGGIALYNWLDAQG
;
A
#
# COMPACT_ATOMS: atom_id res chain seq x y z
N ILE A 1 11.14 -18.39 7.27
CA ILE A 1 11.35 -19.48 6.28
C ILE A 1 11.58 -20.79 6.99
N ARG A 2 12.46 -20.87 8.02
CA ARG A 2 12.72 -22.16 8.73
C ARG A 2 11.46 -22.87 9.24
N GLU A 3 10.50 -22.11 9.74
CA GLU A 3 9.24 -22.66 10.33
C GLU A 3 8.14 -22.83 9.29
N LEU A 4 8.09 -21.95 8.28
CA LEU A 4 7.05 -21.95 7.25
C LEU A 4 7.38 -22.85 6.05
N GLY A 5 8.62 -23.33 5.96
CA GLY A 5 9.09 -24.05 4.79
C GLY A 5 9.17 -23.14 3.57
N GLN A 6 8.26 -23.29 2.62
CA GLN A 6 8.22 -22.52 1.38
C GLN A 6 7.24 -21.34 1.50
N VAL A 7 7.73 -20.11 1.32
CA VAL A 7 6.89 -18.91 1.30
C VAL A 7 6.53 -18.58 -0.14
N SER A 8 5.23 -18.51 -0.43
CA SER A 8 4.69 -18.20 -1.77
C SER A 8 3.87 -16.89 -1.82
N ILE A 9 3.45 -16.36 -0.68
CA ILE A 9 2.68 -15.11 -0.59
C ILE A 9 3.32 -14.19 0.45
N PHE A 10 3.46 -12.92 0.08
CA PHE A 10 3.88 -11.87 0.98
C PHE A 10 2.93 -10.68 0.89
N VAL A 11 2.47 -10.19 2.04
CA VAL A 11 1.67 -8.97 2.13
C VAL A 11 2.35 -8.00 3.09
N HIS A 12 2.74 -6.84 2.59
CA HIS A 12 3.26 -5.76 3.42
C HIS A 12 2.15 -4.76 3.75
N ALA A 13 1.59 -4.87 4.95
CA ALA A 13 0.52 -4.01 5.45
C ALA A 13 0.93 -3.27 6.74
N ALA A 14 2.15 -3.47 7.23
CA ALA A 14 2.65 -2.78 8.42
C ALA A 14 2.79 -1.27 8.16
N SER A 15 2.42 -0.47 9.13
CA SER A 15 2.65 0.98 9.14
C SER A 15 2.63 1.49 10.58
N PRO A 16 3.55 2.38 10.97
CA PRO A 16 3.46 3.00 12.29
C PRO A 16 2.18 3.82 12.43
N PRO A 17 1.71 4.06 13.67
CA PRO A 17 0.66 5.04 13.91
C PRO A 17 1.15 6.43 13.48
N ARG A 18 0.22 7.25 13.02
CA ARG A 18 0.47 8.64 12.61
C ARG A 18 -0.56 9.57 13.22
N ARG A 19 -0.17 10.83 13.39
CA ARG A 19 -1.03 11.90 13.89
C ARG A 19 -1.17 13.00 12.84
N GLU A 20 -2.33 13.59 12.73
CA GLU A 20 -2.62 14.68 11.78
C GLU A 20 -1.79 15.95 12.07
N THR A 21 -1.20 16.06 13.27
CA THR A 21 -0.29 17.15 13.65
C THR A 21 1.12 17.02 13.06
N GLN A 22 1.47 15.89 12.47
CA GLN A 22 2.79 15.64 11.85
C GLN A 22 2.86 16.24 10.44
N THR A 23 2.57 17.54 10.36
CA THR A 23 2.54 18.30 9.10
C THR A 23 3.93 18.50 8.50
N ALA A 24 4.01 19.06 7.28
CA ALA A 24 5.27 19.24 6.57
C ALA A 24 6.30 20.10 7.33
N LEU A 25 5.84 21.02 8.18
CA LEU A 25 6.73 21.88 8.98
C LEU A 25 6.85 21.46 10.45
N ALA A 26 6.10 20.43 10.86
CA ALA A 26 6.05 20.00 12.26
C ALA A 26 6.53 18.56 12.50
N VAL A 27 6.64 17.74 11.46
CA VAL A 27 7.16 16.37 11.59
C VAL A 27 8.62 16.41 12.03
N THR A 28 8.95 15.66 13.08
CA THR A 28 10.32 15.54 13.56
C THR A 28 11.13 14.55 12.73
N GLU A 29 12.46 14.65 12.78
CA GLU A 29 13.36 13.70 12.11
C GLU A 29 13.13 12.27 12.61
N ALA A 30 12.89 12.07 13.90
CA ALA A 30 12.62 10.75 14.48
C ALA A 30 11.32 10.13 13.91
N GLU A 31 10.25 10.92 13.81
CA GLU A 31 8.98 10.47 13.21
C GLU A 31 9.13 10.17 11.71
N TRP A 32 9.89 11.01 11.00
CA TRP A 32 10.25 10.79 9.61
C TRP A 32 10.96 9.44 9.43
N ARG A 33 12.05 9.24 10.17
CA ARG A 33 12.85 7.99 10.11
C ARG A 33 12.03 6.76 10.46
N ALA A 34 11.25 6.81 11.55
CA ALA A 34 10.40 5.69 11.97
C ALA A 34 9.38 5.28 10.89
N MET A 35 8.78 6.26 10.20
CA MET A 35 7.81 6.00 9.14
C MET A 35 8.48 5.34 7.92
N LEU A 36 9.61 5.87 7.48
CA LEU A 36 10.35 5.30 6.35
C LEU A 36 10.91 3.91 6.68
N GLU A 37 11.39 3.71 7.90
CA GLU A 37 11.95 2.43 8.32
C GLU A 37 10.92 1.29 8.21
N VAL A 38 9.72 1.49 8.75
CA VAL A 38 8.68 0.45 8.72
C VAL A 38 8.04 0.33 7.34
N ASN A 39 7.63 1.46 6.74
CA ASN A 39 6.87 1.42 5.50
C ASN A 39 7.74 1.07 4.29
N LEU A 40 8.93 1.64 4.20
CA LEU A 40 9.76 1.54 2.99
C LEU A 40 10.90 0.54 3.17
N ASN A 41 11.80 0.77 4.13
CA ASN A 41 13.02 -0.03 4.27
C ASN A 41 12.69 -1.50 4.60
N ALA A 42 11.92 -1.74 5.65
CA ALA A 42 11.53 -3.10 6.03
C ALA A 42 10.73 -3.80 4.94
N GLY A 43 9.78 -3.09 4.29
CA GLY A 43 9.00 -3.61 3.17
C GLY A 43 9.88 -4.08 2.03
N PHE A 44 10.86 -3.25 1.63
CA PHE A 44 11.81 -3.59 0.56
C PHE A 44 12.73 -4.77 0.95
N LEU A 45 13.37 -4.70 2.11
CA LEU A 45 14.35 -5.72 2.53
C LEU A 45 13.71 -7.11 2.68
N ILE A 46 12.51 -7.18 3.25
CA ILE A 46 11.77 -8.44 3.38
C ILE A 46 11.36 -8.96 2.00
N ALA A 47 10.79 -8.09 1.15
CA ALA A 47 10.38 -8.48 -0.19
C ALA A 47 11.58 -8.93 -1.05
N GLN A 48 12.74 -8.27 -0.92
CA GLN A 48 13.97 -8.68 -1.59
C GLN A 48 14.44 -10.07 -1.14
N ALA A 49 14.46 -10.31 0.17
CA ALA A 49 14.86 -11.62 0.71
C ALA A 49 13.91 -12.74 0.28
N LEU A 50 12.61 -12.47 0.31
CA LEU A 50 11.59 -13.42 -0.15
C LEU A 50 11.64 -13.62 -1.68
N GLY A 51 11.91 -12.57 -2.44
CA GLY A 51 12.06 -12.66 -3.89
C GLY A 51 13.23 -13.56 -4.28
N ARG A 52 14.37 -13.45 -3.59
CA ARG A 52 15.51 -14.37 -3.77
C ARG A 52 15.12 -15.80 -3.44
N HIS A 53 14.50 -16.01 -2.27
CA HIS A 53 14.01 -17.32 -1.86
C HIS A 53 13.05 -17.96 -2.89
N MET A 54 12.07 -17.19 -3.37
CA MET A 54 11.12 -17.67 -4.37
C MET A 54 11.80 -18.06 -5.68
N ARG A 55 12.74 -17.22 -6.15
CA ARG A 55 13.54 -17.49 -7.37
C ARG A 55 14.37 -18.77 -7.23
N GLU A 56 15.14 -18.89 -6.15
CA GLU A 56 16.02 -20.03 -5.89
C GLU A 56 15.26 -21.36 -5.78
N ASN A 57 14.05 -21.31 -5.21
CA ASN A 57 13.18 -22.48 -5.03
C ASN A 57 12.14 -22.66 -6.14
N LYS A 58 12.20 -21.85 -7.21
CA LYS A 58 11.27 -21.89 -8.35
C LYS A 58 9.80 -21.74 -7.95
N VAL A 59 9.54 -20.93 -6.92
CA VAL A 59 8.20 -20.62 -6.43
C VAL A 59 7.61 -19.48 -7.26
N ARG A 60 6.53 -19.72 -7.97
CA ARG A 60 5.73 -18.67 -8.62
C ARG A 60 4.93 -17.91 -7.58
N GLY A 61 5.61 -17.01 -6.87
CA GLY A 61 5.06 -16.30 -5.72
C GLY A 61 4.25 -15.06 -6.08
N ARG A 62 3.64 -14.46 -5.05
CA ARG A 62 2.87 -13.22 -5.17
C ARG A 62 3.19 -12.30 -4.00
N MET A 63 3.42 -11.03 -4.31
CA MET A 63 3.67 -10.00 -3.31
C MET A 63 2.66 -8.88 -3.46
N LEU A 64 2.17 -8.38 -2.34
CA LEU A 64 1.23 -7.26 -2.28
C LEU A 64 1.71 -6.22 -1.28
N PHE A 65 1.84 -4.98 -1.75
CA PHE A 65 2.09 -3.83 -0.89
C PHE A 65 0.79 -3.06 -0.66
N ILE A 66 0.43 -2.84 0.60
CA ILE A 66 -0.68 -1.95 0.93
C ILE A 66 -0.14 -0.53 0.98
N THR A 67 -0.32 0.18 -0.11
CA THR A 67 0.13 1.56 -0.28
C THR A 67 -0.93 2.55 0.25
N SER A 68 -1.24 3.58 -0.47
CA SER A 68 -2.28 4.55 -0.14
C SER A 68 -2.54 5.43 -1.36
N LEU A 69 -3.71 6.05 -1.45
CA LEU A 69 -3.94 7.15 -2.39
C LEU A 69 -2.96 8.31 -2.17
N HIS A 70 -2.39 8.43 -0.97
CA HIS A 70 -1.38 9.46 -0.64
C HIS A 70 0.03 9.16 -1.19
N ALA A 71 0.18 8.08 -1.94
CA ALA A 71 1.37 7.90 -2.79
C ALA A 71 1.40 8.91 -3.95
N ASP A 72 0.24 9.33 -4.42
CA ASP A 72 0.09 10.24 -5.56
C ASP A 72 -0.55 11.59 -5.17
N SER A 73 -1.32 11.63 -4.08
CA SER A 73 -2.02 12.83 -3.63
C SER A 73 -1.53 13.30 -2.26
N PRO A 74 -1.02 14.53 -2.13
CA PRO A 74 -0.48 15.03 -0.87
C PRO A 74 -1.60 15.24 0.16
N ARG A 75 -1.24 15.04 1.45
CA ARG A 75 -2.14 15.18 2.60
C ARG A 75 -1.55 16.02 3.73
N ASN A 76 -0.46 16.73 3.48
CA ASN A 76 0.32 17.40 4.51
C ASN A 76 0.85 16.45 5.62
N LEU A 77 1.12 15.18 5.27
CA LEU A 77 1.81 14.18 6.08
C LEU A 77 3.01 13.65 5.28
N PRO A 78 4.11 14.42 5.19
CA PRO A 78 5.18 14.20 4.22
C PRO A 78 5.88 12.85 4.38
N HIS A 79 6.17 12.44 5.61
CA HIS A 79 6.81 11.15 5.92
C HIS A 79 5.95 9.96 5.46
N TYR A 80 4.64 10.05 5.66
CA TYR A 80 3.71 9.02 5.23
C TYR A 80 3.60 8.97 3.70
N SER A 81 3.31 10.12 3.07
CA SER A 81 3.17 10.21 1.62
C SER A 81 4.45 9.78 0.89
N ALA A 82 5.62 10.27 1.33
CA ALA A 82 6.90 9.86 0.77
C ALA A 82 7.14 8.35 0.91
N SER A 83 6.83 7.77 2.08
CA SER A 83 6.99 6.33 2.28
C SER A 83 6.07 5.50 1.37
N LYS A 84 4.83 5.94 1.15
CA LYS A 84 3.86 5.25 0.30
C LYS A 84 4.16 5.41 -1.19
N ALA A 85 4.65 6.57 -1.61
CA ALA A 85 5.18 6.79 -2.96
C ALA A 85 6.40 5.90 -3.22
N GLY A 86 7.34 5.86 -2.28
CA GLY A 86 8.51 4.96 -2.32
C GLY A 86 8.10 3.49 -2.41
N GLN A 87 7.13 3.03 -1.61
CA GLN A 87 6.60 1.67 -1.72
C GLN A 87 6.05 1.36 -3.10
N THR A 88 5.32 2.31 -3.72
CA THR A 88 4.78 2.14 -5.07
C THR A 88 5.89 1.96 -6.10
N MET A 89 6.98 2.71 -6.00
CA MET A 89 8.11 2.56 -6.91
C MET A 89 8.88 1.26 -6.64
N VAL A 90 9.16 0.93 -5.38
CA VAL A 90 9.78 -0.35 -4.99
C VAL A 90 8.98 -1.55 -5.52
N MET A 91 7.67 -1.50 -5.42
CA MET A 91 6.79 -2.53 -5.98
C MET A 91 6.99 -2.71 -7.48
N LYS A 92 7.06 -1.61 -8.24
CA LYS A 92 7.28 -1.64 -9.70
C LYS A 92 8.66 -2.22 -10.06
N GLU A 93 9.71 -1.82 -9.34
CA GLU A 93 11.06 -2.36 -9.54
C GLU A 93 11.13 -3.86 -9.24
N LEU A 94 10.50 -4.32 -8.15
CA LEU A 94 10.41 -5.74 -7.83
C LEU A 94 9.58 -6.52 -8.86
N ALA A 95 8.48 -5.95 -9.34
CA ALA A 95 7.66 -6.57 -10.39
C ALA A 95 8.46 -6.80 -11.68
N ARG A 96 9.25 -5.79 -12.08
CA ARG A 96 10.14 -5.88 -13.24
C ARG A 96 11.24 -6.93 -13.05
N ALA A 97 11.87 -6.95 -11.86
CA ALA A 97 13.00 -7.84 -11.58
C ALA A 97 12.57 -9.30 -11.41
N LEU A 98 11.37 -9.55 -10.89
CA LEU A 98 10.89 -10.89 -10.52
C LEU A 98 9.89 -11.50 -11.54
N GLY A 99 9.37 -10.67 -12.44
CA GLY A 99 8.42 -11.11 -13.48
C GLY A 99 8.93 -12.27 -14.35
N PRO A 100 10.22 -12.27 -14.82
CA PRO A 100 10.78 -13.39 -15.56
C PRO A 100 10.74 -14.73 -14.82
N ASP A 101 10.71 -14.70 -13.48
CA ASP A 101 10.62 -15.90 -12.64
C ASP A 101 9.14 -16.31 -12.37
N GLY A 102 8.18 -15.63 -12.98
CA GLY A 102 6.75 -15.85 -12.74
C GLY A 102 6.25 -15.36 -11.39
N ILE A 103 7.01 -14.50 -10.70
CA ILE A 103 6.64 -13.90 -9.42
C ILE A 103 5.94 -12.57 -9.71
N ARG A 104 4.72 -12.39 -9.19
CA ARG A 104 3.91 -11.20 -9.38
C ARG A 104 4.02 -10.26 -8.17
N VAL A 105 4.22 -8.97 -8.42
CA VAL A 105 4.29 -7.96 -7.38
C VAL A 105 3.35 -6.81 -7.73
N ASN A 106 2.40 -6.51 -6.84
CA ASN A 106 1.40 -5.47 -7.06
C ASN A 106 1.18 -4.62 -5.81
N ALA A 107 0.46 -3.55 -5.94
CA ALA A 107 0.03 -2.71 -4.83
C ALA A 107 -1.49 -2.57 -4.78
N LEU A 108 -2.01 -2.38 -3.58
CA LEU A 108 -3.38 -1.98 -3.31
C LEU A 108 -3.34 -0.66 -2.55
N ALA A 109 -4.02 0.35 -3.07
CA ALA A 109 -4.06 1.70 -2.51
C ALA A 109 -5.46 2.01 -1.93
N PRO A 110 -5.67 1.80 -0.63
CA PRO A 110 -6.91 2.19 0.03
C PRO A 110 -7.07 3.70 0.11
N GLY A 111 -8.34 4.13 0.08
CA GLY A 111 -8.73 5.48 0.43
C GLY A 111 -8.91 5.68 1.93
N ALA A 112 -9.98 6.37 2.30
CA ALA A 112 -10.33 6.69 3.69
C ALA A 112 -10.91 5.44 4.40
N VAL A 113 -10.04 4.64 5.00
CA VAL A 113 -10.41 3.49 5.84
C VAL A 113 -9.94 3.76 7.27
N PRO A 114 -10.83 3.79 8.29
CA PRO A 114 -10.45 4.01 9.68
C PRO A 114 -9.46 2.95 10.18
N GLY A 115 -8.50 3.39 10.98
CA GLY A 115 -7.44 2.55 11.55
C GLY A 115 -6.10 3.28 11.64
N ALA A 116 -5.10 2.69 12.31
CA ALA A 116 -3.75 3.23 12.48
C ALA A 116 -3.70 4.71 12.94
N GLY A 117 -4.66 5.11 13.79
CA GLY A 117 -4.79 6.50 14.29
C GLY A 117 -5.68 7.40 13.45
N PHE A 118 -6.09 6.99 12.25
CA PHE A 118 -7.05 7.73 11.44
C PHE A 118 -8.50 7.41 11.88
N LYS A 119 -9.22 8.42 12.31
CA LYS A 119 -10.63 8.33 12.75
C LYS A 119 -11.62 8.98 11.79
N GLY A 120 -11.12 9.62 10.73
CA GLY A 120 -11.89 10.50 9.87
C GLY A 120 -11.88 11.95 10.37
N SER A 121 -12.41 12.86 9.57
CA SER A 121 -12.58 14.28 9.89
C SER A 121 -13.98 14.71 9.51
N PRO A 122 -14.52 15.79 10.13
CA PRO A 122 -15.77 16.41 9.67
C PRO A 122 -15.69 16.71 8.17
N GLY A 123 -16.79 16.49 7.44
CA GLY A 123 -16.87 16.73 5.99
C GLY A 123 -16.11 15.72 5.11
N LEU A 124 -15.42 14.73 5.69
CA LEU A 124 -14.70 13.73 4.89
C LEU A 124 -15.66 12.89 4.04
N VAL A 125 -16.80 12.52 4.60
CA VAL A 125 -17.79 11.66 3.92
C VAL A 125 -18.34 12.36 2.68
N ASP A 126 -18.55 13.68 2.76
CA ASP A 126 -19.06 14.51 1.66
C ASP A 126 -18.10 14.54 0.45
N ARG A 127 -16.82 14.23 0.70
CA ARG A 127 -15.78 14.14 -0.33
C ARG A 127 -15.58 12.73 -0.90
N ILE A 128 -16.38 11.78 -0.46
CA ILE A 128 -16.31 10.40 -0.96
C ILE A 128 -17.55 10.15 -1.82
N PRO A 129 -17.42 9.96 -3.15
CA PRO A 129 -18.57 9.72 -4.04
C PRO A 129 -19.51 8.61 -3.57
N LEU A 130 -18.97 7.55 -2.96
CA LEU A 130 -19.80 6.49 -2.38
C LEU A 130 -20.48 6.87 -1.06
N GLY A 131 -20.34 8.10 -0.56
CA GLY A 131 -21.04 8.65 0.61
C GLY A 131 -20.69 7.98 1.93
N ARG A 132 -19.57 7.28 2.03
CA ARG A 132 -19.14 6.61 3.26
C ARG A 132 -17.62 6.37 3.28
N VAL A 133 -17.06 6.27 4.48
CA VAL A 133 -15.69 5.72 4.65
C VAL A 133 -15.66 4.23 4.34
N GLY A 134 -14.51 3.77 3.88
CA GLY A 134 -14.26 2.35 3.65
C GLY A 134 -14.16 1.56 4.96
N LYS A 135 -14.30 0.24 4.84
CA LYS A 135 -14.09 -0.73 5.92
C LYS A 135 -13.02 -1.73 5.48
N PRO A 136 -12.34 -2.42 6.40
CA PRO A 136 -11.43 -3.51 6.02
C PRO A 136 -12.06 -4.55 5.08
N ALA A 137 -13.35 -4.82 5.25
CA ALA A 137 -14.13 -5.72 4.39
C ALA A 137 -14.33 -5.20 2.95
N ASP A 138 -14.13 -3.91 2.68
CA ASP A 138 -14.14 -3.35 1.33
C ASP A 138 -12.77 -3.55 0.63
N ILE A 139 -11.71 -3.72 1.41
CA ILE A 139 -10.33 -3.79 0.92
C ILE A 139 -9.86 -5.24 0.75
N ALA A 140 -10.14 -6.09 1.75
CA ALA A 140 -9.62 -7.45 1.80
C ALA A 140 -10.00 -8.33 0.59
N PRO A 141 -11.23 -8.28 0.04
CA PRO A 141 -11.58 -9.07 -1.14
C PRO A 141 -10.73 -8.71 -2.37
N MET A 142 -10.38 -7.42 -2.55
CA MET A 142 -9.52 -7.01 -3.65
C MET A 142 -8.07 -7.49 -3.44
N ALA A 143 -7.57 -7.49 -2.21
CA ALA A 143 -6.27 -8.07 -1.90
C ALA A 143 -6.22 -9.56 -2.27
N VAL A 144 -7.26 -10.30 -1.92
CA VAL A 144 -7.40 -11.72 -2.31
C VAL A 144 -7.46 -11.89 -3.82
N ALA A 145 -8.21 -11.04 -4.53
CA ALA A 145 -8.30 -11.09 -5.99
C ALA A 145 -6.94 -10.84 -6.67
N ILE A 146 -6.17 -9.84 -6.23
CA ILE A 146 -4.83 -9.54 -6.75
C ILE A 146 -3.86 -10.71 -6.52
N LEU A 147 -3.95 -11.36 -5.37
CA LEU A 147 -3.10 -12.50 -5.01
C LEU A 147 -3.56 -13.81 -5.65
N SER A 148 -4.80 -13.89 -6.14
CA SER A 148 -5.36 -15.08 -6.75
C SER A 148 -4.75 -15.36 -8.13
N GLU A 149 -4.50 -16.63 -8.45
CA GLU A 149 -4.18 -17.05 -9.81
C GLU A 149 -5.38 -16.96 -10.75
N ARG A 150 -6.60 -17.12 -10.23
CA ARG A 150 -7.82 -17.05 -11.04
C ARG A 150 -8.10 -15.64 -11.55
N TYR A 151 -7.87 -14.62 -10.70
CA TYR A 151 -8.28 -13.24 -11.03
C TYR A 151 -7.09 -12.32 -11.35
N GLY A 152 -5.94 -12.57 -10.75
CA GLY A 152 -4.75 -11.73 -10.87
C GLY A 152 -3.61 -12.30 -11.70
N ALA A 153 -3.81 -13.40 -12.43
CA ALA A 153 -2.75 -14.14 -13.12
C ALA A 153 -1.88 -13.28 -14.06
N TYR A 154 -2.47 -12.28 -14.70
CA TYR A 154 -1.78 -11.39 -15.65
C TYR A 154 -1.50 -9.99 -15.07
N MET A 155 -1.55 -9.85 -13.74
CA MET A 155 -1.29 -8.58 -13.05
C MET A 155 0.08 -8.60 -12.39
N THR A 156 0.97 -7.71 -12.80
CA THR A 156 2.21 -7.39 -12.09
C THR A 156 2.60 -5.92 -12.33
N GLY A 157 3.21 -5.25 -11.35
CA GLY A 157 3.59 -3.84 -11.42
C GLY A 157 2.42 -2.85 -11.34
N SER A 158 1.23 -3.32 -11.03
CA SER A 158 0.00 -2.52 -11.00
C SER A 158 -0.36 -2.06 -9.59
N THR A 159 -0.91 -0.85 -9.50
CA THR A 159 -1.56 -0.34 -8.28
C THR A 159 -3.06 -0.30 -8.49
N VAL A 160 -3.80 -1.03 -7.65
CA VAL A 160 -5.27 -1.01 -7.66
C VAL A 160 -5.74 -0.05 -6.58
N VAL A 161 -6.51 0.96 -6.96
CA VAL A 161 -7.10 1.94 -6.04
C VAL A 161 -8.47 1.46 -5.59
N VAL A 162 -8.71 1.47 -4.26
CA VAL A 162 -10.00 1.14 -3.65
C VAL A 162 -10.32 2.21 -2.61
N ASP A 163 -10.95 3.28 -3.03
CA ASP A 163 -11.02 4.53 -2.27
C ASP A 163 -12.42 5.17 -2.22
N GLY A 164 -13.44 4.51 -2.76
CA GLY A 164 -14.79 5.06 -2.83
C GLY A 164 -14.92 6.28 -3.74
N GLY A 165 -13.89 6.55 -4.56
CA GLY A 165 -13.85 7.67 -5.49
C GLY A 165 -13.27 8.96 -4.91
N ILE A 166 -12.77 8.97 -3.66
CA ILE A 166 -12.25 10.19 -3.04
C ILE A 166 -11.11 10.86 -3.82
N ALA A 167 -10.31 10.08 -4.55
CA ALA A 167 -9.22 10.61 -5.37
C ALA A 167 -9.70 11.42 -6.58
N LEU A 168 -10.97 11.35 -6.94
CA LEU A 168 -11.57 12.13 -8.04
C LEU A 168 -11.74 13.62 -7.69
N TYR A 169 -11.81 13.95 -6.40
CA TYR A 169 -12.00 15.31 -5.90
C TYR A 169 -10.69 15.93 -5.43
N ASN A 170 -9.77 16.18 -6.35
CA ASN A 170 -8.51 16.85 -6.01
C ASN A 170 -8.58 18.39 -6.15
N TRP A 171 -9.54 18.92 -6.92
CA TRP A 171 -9.66 20.34 -7.26
C TRP A 171 -10.99 20.94 -6.83
N LEU A 172 -12.02 20.13 -6.74
CA LEU A 172 -13.38 20.57 -6.48
C LEU A 172 -13.81 20.11 -5.09
N ASP A 173 -14.44 21.01 -4.36
CA ASP A 173 -15.30 20.57 -3.27
C ASP A 173 -16.38 19.67 -3.88
N ALA A 174 -16.75 18.61 -3.15
CA ALA A 174 -17.88 17.78 -3.57
C ALA A 174 -19.08 18.69 -3.74
N GLN A 175 -19.41 18.98 -4.98
CA GLN A 175 -20.58 19.76 -5.31
C GLN A 175 -21.75 18.78 -5.33
N GLY A 176 -22.71 19.02 -4.43
CA GLY A 176 -24.00 18.35 -4.50
C GLY A 176 -24.73 18.65 -5.81
#